data_7ea12a6bdbdcf532f9dc552f813bff55
#
_entry.id   7ea12a6bdbdcf532f9dc552f813bff55
#
_cell.length_a   1.000
_cell.length_b   1.000
_cell.length_c   1.000
_cell.angle_alpha   90.00
_cell.angle_beta   90.00
_cell.angle_gamma   90.00
#
_symmetry.space_group_name_H-M   'P 1'
#
loop_
_entity.id
_entity.type
_entity.pdbx_description
1 polymer ?
#
loop_
_entity_poly.entity_id
_entity_poly.type
_entity_poly.pdbx_seq_one_letter_code
_entity_poly.pdbx_strand_id
1 'polypeptide(L)'
;VAHIALTRAETGCLSFEVLPNPDNPLAFQVKEAFIDAEAFAVHQARTGASYWGKLTRGFEREYQTHGLDQPASLDESFMQRALKLADRAAETGEVPVGAVLIRDEQVIGEGYNQPISGLDPTAHAEIVALRQAALSQGNYRLPASTLYVTIEPCLMCVGALIHARVEHVVFGAREPKTGALLSHPCLDAYPSNHRFKVTSGVLGEVCGQRMSRFFAAKR
;
A
#
# COMPACT_ATOMS: atom_id res chain seq x y z
N VAL A 1 -27.77 0.02 3.65
CA VAL A 1 -27.02 1.15 3.05
C VAL A 1 -25.94 1.64 4.00
N ALA A 2 -26.25 2.03 5.25
CA ALA A 2 -25.26 2.54 6.21
C ALA A 2 -24.12 1.53 6.51
N HIS A 3 -24.45 0.26 6.70
CA HIS A 3 -23.44 -0.78 6.95
C HIS A 3 -22.45 -0.93 5.79
N ILE A 4 -22.94 -0.92 4.56
CA ILE A 4 -22.09 -1.00 3.35
C ILE A 4 -21.09 0.16 3.31
N ALA A 5 -21.55 1.38 3.55
CA ALA A 5 -20.70 2.56 3.54
C ALA A 5 -19.62 2.52 4.65
N LEU A 6 -20.01 2.08 5.85
CA LEU A 6 -19.09 1.92 6.98
C LEU A 6 -18.03 0.85 6.70
N THR A 7 -18.40 -0.29 6.12
CA THR A 7 -17.44 -1.34 5.78
C THR A 7 -16.47 -0.90 4.70
N ARG A 8 -16.96 -0.23 3.65
CA ARG A 8 -16.10 0.32 2.58
C ARG A 8 -15.12 1.40 3.07
N ALA A 9 -15.41 2.02 4.21
CA ALA A 9 -14.54 3.02 4.83
C ALA A 9 -13.50 2.41 5.78
N GLU A 10 -13.56 1.12 6.06
CA GLU A 10 -12.58 0.45 6.94
C GLU A 10 -11.21 0.41 6.31
N THR A 11 -10.20 0.63 7.14
CA THR A 11 -8.81 0.43 6.76
C THR A 11 -8.61 -1.04 6.40
N GLY A 12 -8.12 -1.28 5.18
CA GLY A 12 -7.89 -2.64 4.70
C GLY A 12 -9.07 -3.31 3.98
N CYS A 13 -10.25 -2.69 3.92
CA CYS A 13 -11.33 -3.17 3.05
C CYS A 13 -11.02 -2.84 1.58
N LEU A 14 -10.90 -3.86 0.75
CA LEU A 14 -10.67 -3.75 -0.70
C LEU A 14 -11.98 -3.60 -1.46
N SER A 15 -12.93 -4.48 -1.16
CA SER A 15 -14.27 -4.44 -1.75
C SER A 15 -15.30 -4.95 -0.75
N PHE A 16 -16.50 -4.44 -0.88
CA PHE A 16 -17.66 -4.92 -0.13
C PHE A 16 -18.92 -4.72 -0.95
N GLU A 17 -19.56 -5.82 -1.31
CA GLU A 17 -20.78 -5.85 -2.12
C GLU A 17 -21.85 -6.70 -1.46
N VAL A 18 -23.07 -6.24 -1.51
CA VAL A 18 -24.25 -6.99 -1.08
C VAL A 18 -25.19 -7.10 -2.26
N LEU A 19 -25.34 -8.31 -2.76
CA LEU A 19 -26.17 -8.62 -3.92
C LEU A 19 -27.40 -9.43 -3.50
N PRO A 20 -28.60 -9.12 -3.97
CA PRO A 20 -29.75 -9.99 -3.75
C PRO A 20 -29.54 -11.32 -4.49
N ASN A 21 -29.99 -12.41 -3.88
CA ASN A 21 -29.99 -13.69 -4.58
C ASN A 21 -31.14 -13.71 -5.59
N PRO A 22 -30.88 -13.96 -6.90
CA PRO A 22 -31.90 -13.93 -7.92
C PRO A 22 -32.97 -15.03 -7.74
N ASP A 23 -32.61 -16.14 -7.09
CA ASP A 23 -33.49 -17.30 -6.93
C ASP A 23 -34.22 -17.30 -5.56
N ASN A 24 -33.78 -16.44 -4.62
CA ASN A 24 -34.41 -16.34 -3.29
C ASN A 24 -34.43 -14.89 -2.80
N PRO A 25 -35.58 -14.22 -2.79
CA PRO A 25 -35.69 -12.80 -2.40
C PRO A 25 -35.39 -12.54 -0.90
N LEU A 26 -35.30 -13.57 -0.09
CA LEU A 26 -34.93 -13.47 1.34
C LEU A 26 -33.44 -13.74 1.59
N ALA A 27 -32.68 -14.06 0.56
CA ALA A 27 -31.24 -14.33 0.65
C ALA A 27 -30.43 -13.24 -0.03
N PHE A 28 -29.24 -12.98 0.51
CA PHE A 28 -28.28 -12.04 -0.03
C PHE A 28 -26.91 -12.70 -0.13
N GLN A 29 -26.19 -12.43 -1.21
CA GLN A 29 -24.79 -12.77 -1.34
C GLN A 29 -23.97 -11.56 -0.92
N VAL A 30 -23.07 -11.74 0.05
CA VAL A 30 -22.09 -10.73 0.46
C VAL A 30 -20.74 -11.15 -0.11
N LYS A 31 -20.13 -10.28 -0.91
CA LYS A 31 -18.77 -10.43 -1.40
C LYS A 31 -17.91 -9.38 -0.75
N GLU A 32 -16.88 -9.81 -0.07
CA GLU A 32 -15.97 -8.91 0.64
C GLU A 32 -14.52 -9.36 0.43
N ALA A 33 -13.63 -8.39 0.30
CA ALA A 33 -12.21 -8.62 0.22
C ALA A 33 -11.46 -7.65 1.13
N PHE A 34 -10.45 -8.15 1.82
CA PHE A 34 -9.60 -7.40 2.72
C PHE A 34 -8.12 -7.62 2.35
N ILE A 35 -7.27 -6.68 2.73
CA ILE A 35 -5.83 -6.72 2.41
C ILE A 35 -5.13 -7.91 3.08
N ASP A 36 -5.60 -8.30 4.27
CA ASP A 36 -5.03 -9.38 5.08
C ASP A 36 -6.04 -9.93 6.10
N ALA A 37 -5.66 -10.99 6.79
CA ALA A 37 -6.47 -11.63 7.81
C ALA A 37 -6.71 -10.74 9.04
N GLU A 38 -5.79 -9.82 9.37
CA GLU A 38 -5.94 -8.87 10.49
C GLU A 38 -7.05 -7.86 10.19
N ALA A 39 -7.03 -7.26 8.99
CA ALA A 39 -8.08 -6.34 8.55
C ALA A 39 -9.47 -7.04 8.51
N PHE A 40 -9.52 -8.28 8.05
CA PHE A 40 -10.74 -9.08 8.08
C PHE A 40 -11.21 -9.37 9.52
N ALA A 41 -10.31 -9.69 10.45
CA ALA A 41 -10.66 -9.92 11.85
C ALA A 41 -11.20 -8.65 12.53
N VAL A 42 -10.61 -7.48 12.25
CA VAL A 42 -11.11 -6.18 12.73
C VAL A 42 -12.52 -5.90 12.18
N HIS A 43 -12.75 -6.16 10.89
CA HIS A 43 -14.08 -6.06 10.27
C HIS A 43 -15.09 -6.96 10.96
N GLN A 44 -14.77 -8.22 11.19
CA GLN A 44 -15.63 -9.20 11.85
C GLN A 44 -16.01 -8.74 13.26
N ALA A 45 -15.04 -8.27 14.06
CA ALA A 45 -15.28 -7.78 15.41
C ALA A 45 -16.22 -6.57 15.43
N ARG A 46 -15.98 -5.57 14.56
CA ARG A 46 -16.83 -4.39 14.42
C ARG A 46 -18.24 -4.77 13.96
N THR A 47 -18.35 -5.63 12.96
CA THR A 47 -19.64 -6.06 12.41
C THR A 47 -20.46 -6.78 13.47
N GLY A 48 -19.87 -7.69 14.24
CA GLY A 48 -20.53 -8.40 15.33
C GLY A 48 -21.05 -7.48 16.43
N ALA A 49 -20.34 -6.41 16.75
CA ALA A 49 -20.74 -5.41 17.75
C ALA A 49 -21.78 -4.40 17.23
N SER A 50 -21.92 -4.25 15.92
CA SER A 50 -22.77 -3.25 15.28
C SER A 50 -24.27 -3.53 15.41
N TYR A 51 -25.10 -2.50 15.12
CA TYR A 51 -26.54 -2.66 15.00
C TYR A 51 -26.92 -3.72 13.96
N TRP A 52 -26.24 -3.75 12.82
CA TRP A 52 -26.42 -4.76 11.78
C TRP A 52 -26.13 -6.18 12.28
N GLY A 53 -25.02 -6.38 12.99
CA GLY A 53 -24.68 -7.68 13.57
C GLY A 53 -25.70 -8.17 14.59
N LYS A 54 -26.25 -7.25 15.37
CA LYS A 54 -27.33 -7.58 16.33
C LYS A 54 -28.63 -7.97 15.61
N LEU A 55 -29.00 -7.22 14.57
CA LEU A 55 -30.22 -7.44 13.78
C LEU A 55 -30.19 -8.78 13.04
N THR A 56 -29.01 -9.15 12.52
CA THR A 56 -28.82 -10.35 11.68
C THR A 56 -28.29 -11.56 12.44
N ARG A 57 -28.29 -11.53 13.78
CA ARG A 57 -27.73 -12.61 14.62
C ARG A 57 -28.39 -13.95 14.41
N GLY A 58 -29.69 -13.96 14.07
CA GLY A 58 -30.46 -15.17 13.83
C GLY A 58 -30.49 -15.64 12.37
N PHE A 59 -29.78 -14.96 11.47
CA PHE A 59 -29.79 -15.36 10.08
C PHE A 59 -28.82 -16.51 9.87
N GLU A 60 -29.25 -17.50 9.11
CA GLU A 60 -28.37 -18.57 8.63
C GLU A 60 -27.32 -17.97 7.68
N ARG A 61 -26.07 -18.38 7.84
CA ARG A 61 -24.95 -17.88 7.07
C ARG A 61 -24.07 -19.03 6.61
N GLU A 62 -23.85 -19.09 5.32
CA GLU A 62 -22.86 -19.96 4.71
C GLU A 62 -21.66 -19.12 4.28
N TYR A 63 -20.45 -19.54 4.64
CA TYR A 63 -19.23 -18.82 4.33
C TYR A 63 -18.36 -19.63 3.39
N GLN A 64 -17.88 -18.97 2.35
CA GLN A 64 -16.79 -19.45 1.52
C GLN A 64 -15.66 -18.42 1.63
N THR A 65 -14.59 -18.80 2.29
CA THR A 65 -13.40 -17.93 2.45
C THR A 65 -12.27 -18.42 1.58
N HIS A 66 -11.59 -17.48 0.93
CA HIS A 66 -10.43 -17.76 0.09
C HIS A 66 -9.26 -16.91 0.57
N GLY A 67 -8.06 -17.50 0.64
CA GLY A 67 -6.81 -16.78 0.91
C GLY A 67 -6.52 -16.44 2.38
N LEU A 68 -7.40 -16.77 3.33
CA LEU A 68 -7.14 -16.50 4.75
C LEU A 68 -6.04 -17.40 5.33
N ASP A 69 -5.81 -18.56 4.73
CA ASP A 69 -4.84 -19.56 5.19
C ASP A 69 -3.51 -19.49 4.44
N GLN A 70 -3.38 -18.59 3.45
CA GLN A 70 -2.10 -18.39 2.79
C GLN A 70 -1.34 -17.26 3.50
N PRO A 71 -0.14 -17.55 4.02
CA PRO A 71 0.72 -16.50 4.55
C PRO A 71 0.98 -15.48 3.43
N ALA A 72 0.91 -14.19 3.76
CA ALA A 72 1.29 -13.14 2.83
C ALA A 72 2.69 -13.45 2.26
N SER A 73 2.87 -13.26 0.97
CA SER A 73 4.20 -13.38 0.39
C SER A 73 5.14 -12.38 1.07
N LEU A 74 6.45 -12.65 1.03
CA LEU A 74 7.43 -11.74 1.61
C LEU A 74 7.28 -10.32 1.04
N ASP A 75 7.04 -10.22 -0.28
CA ASP A 75 6.79 -8.94 -0.95
C ASP A 75 5.53 -8.24 -0.44
N GLU A 76 4.44 -8.98 -0.21
CA GLU A 76 3.21 -8.42 0.36
C GLU A 76 3.42 -7.94 1.79
N SER A 77 4.17 -8.69 2.60
CA SER A 77 4.46 -8.31 3.99
C SER A 77 5.21 -6.98 4.08
N PHE A 78 6.23 -6.77 3.23
CA PHE A 78 6.95 -5.50 3.18
C PHE A 78 6.11 -4.38 2.57
N MET A 79 5.27 -4.67 1.57
CA MET A 79 4.35 -3.68 1.02
C MET A 79 3.27 -3.25 2.03
N GLN A 80 2.76 -4.16 2.86
CA GLN A 80 1.87 -3.83 3.98
C GLN A 80 2.54 -2.88 4.98
N ARG A 81 3.83 -3.11 5.26
CA ARG A 81 4.61 -2.19 6.10
C ARG A 81 4.74 -0.80 5.47
N ALA A 82 4.99 -0.72 4.16
CA ALA A 82 5.00 0.53 3.40
C ALA A 82 3.62 1.22 3.43
N LEU A 83 2.53 0.46 3.36
CA LEU A 83 1.17 0.98 3.47
C LEU A 83 0.87 1.60 4.85
N LYS A 84 1.36 1.01 5.94
CA LYS A 84 1.24 1.61 7.29
C LYS A 84 1.97 2.96 7.37
N LEU A 85 3.10 3.10 6.68
CA LEU A 85 3.82 4.37 6.58
C LEU A 85 3.07 5.39 5.72
N ALA A 86 2.42 4.95 4.64
CA ALA A 86 1.54 5.80 3.83
C ALA A 86 0.34 6.32 4.63
N ASP A 87 -0.27 5.48 5.47
CA ASP A 87 -1.36 5.92 6.36
C ASP A 87 -0.86 7.01 7.33
N ARG A 88 0.35 6.86 7.86
CA ARG A 88 0.99 7.85 8.71
C ARG A 88 1.26 9.19 7.99
N ALA A 89 1.63 9.16 6.70
CA ALA A 89 1.71 10.37 5.89
C ALA A 89 0.35 11.07 5.78
N ALA A 90 -0.71 10.31 5.51
CA ALA A 90 -2.07 10.85 5.40
C ALA A 90 -2.54 11.52 6.71
N GLU A 91 -2.24 10.95 7.87
CA GLU A 91 -2.58 11.50 9.19
C GLU A 91 -1.96 12.88 9.42
N THR A 92 -0.79 13.14 8.81
CA THR A 92 -0.10 14.44 8.89
C THR A 92 -0.45 15.39 7.73
N GLY A 93 -1.41 15.01 6.88
CA GLY A 93 -1.86 15.81 5.75
C GLY A 93 -0.97 15.71 4.50
N GLU A 94 0.03 14.86 4.53
CA GLU A 94 0.92 14.55 3.40
C GLU A 94 0.27 13.58 2.41
N VAL A 95 0.77 13.57 1.18
CA VAL A 95 0.35 12.58 0.18
C VAL A 95 0.71 11.17 0.69
N PRO A 96 -0.22 10.19 0.71
CA PRO A 96 -0.03 8.90 1.35
C PRO A 96 0.90 7.98 0.56
N VAL A 97 2.18 8.23 0.70
CA VAL A 97 3.24 7.39 0.16
C VAL A 97 4.13 6.92 1.30
N GLY A 98 4.39 5.62 1.34
CA GLY A 98 5.30 5.00 2.28
C GLY A 98 6.31 4.11 1.56
N ALA A 99 7.51 4.01 2.10
CA ALA A 99 8.61 3.24 1.54
C ALA A 99 9.39 2.49 2.63
N VAL A 100 9.81 1.27 2.30
CA VAL A 100 10.63 0.41 3.16
C VAL A 100 11.79 -0.11 2.34
N LEU A 101 13.02 0.10 2.84
CA LEU A 101 14.22 -0.46 2.25
C LEU A 101 14.70 -1.64 3.06
N ILE A 102 14.90 -2.77 2.39
CA ILE A 102 15.33 -4.02 3.03
C ILE A 102 16.65 -4.53 2.47
N ARG A 103 17.37 -5.30 3.28
CA ARG A 103 18.50 -6.13 2.89
C ARG A 103 18.48 -7.39 3.75
N ASP A 104 18.71 -8.55 3.13
CA ASP A 104 18.71 -9.84 3.84
C ASP A 104 17.45 -10.04 4.70
N GLU A 105 16.27 -9.72 4.12
CA GLU A 105 14.95 -9.76 4.76
C GLU A 105 14.80 -8.83 5.98
N GLN A 106 15.78 -8.00 6.28
CA GLN A 106 15.73 -7.03 7.36
C GLN A 106 15.49 -5.62 6.86
N VAL A 107 14.65 -4.89 7.60
CA VAL A 107 14.41 -3.48 7.31
C VAL A 107 15.62 -2.65 7.74
N ILE A 108 16.25 -1.98 6.78
CA ILE A 108 17.40 -1.10 7.02
C ILE A 108 17.03 0.38 6.95
N GLY A 109 15.86 0.72 6.39
CA GLY A 109 15.36 2.09 6.36
C GLY A 109 13.88 2.16 6.03
N GLU A 110 13.20 3.15 6.57
CA GLU A 110 11.78 3.42 6.37
C GLU A 110 11.55 4.91 6.12
N GLY A 111 10.52 5.23 5.36
CA GLY A 111 10.15 6.61 5.10
C GLY A 111 8.67 6.74 4.69
N TYR A 112 8.14 7.90 4.92
CA TYR A 112 6.87 8.34 4.37
C TYR A 112 7.01 9.78 3.90
N ASN A 113 6.11 10.23 3.04
CA ASN A 113 6.16 11.60 2.53
C ASN A 113 6.10 12.63 3.64
N GLN A 114 7.00 13.60 3.59
CA GLN A 114 7.13 14.70 4.56
C GLN A 114 7.47 16.07 3.90
N PRO A 115 7.14 16.33 2.61
CA PRO A 115 7.49 17.60 1.98
C PRO A 115 6.93 18.83 2.70
N ILE A 116 5.69 18.77 3.17
CA ILE A 116 5.01 19.89 3.83
C ILE A 116 5.53 20.05 5.25
N SER A 117 5.49 18.98 6.04
CA SER A 117 5.87 19.00 7.45
C SER A 117 7.38 19.23 7.65
N GLY A 118 8.20 18.71 6.74
CA GLY A 118 9.66 18.88 6.75
C GLY A 118 10.15 20.15 6.05
N LEU A 119 9.27 20.91 5.35
CA LEU A 119 9.64 22.04 4.48
C LEU A 119 10.76 21.66 3.49
N ASP A 120 10.75 20.40 3.03
CA ASP A 120 11.75 19.83 2.13
C ASP A 120 11.05 19.22 0.90
N PRO A 121 11.15 19.86 -0.30
CA PRO A 121 10.51 19.35 -1.51
C PRO A 121 11.04 17.99 -1.97
N THR A 122 12.17 17.56 -1.41
CA THR A 122 12.77 16.26 -1.72
C THR A 122 12.40 15.16 -0.73
N ALA A 123 11.67 15.47 0.35
CA ALA A 123 11.32 14.51 1.40
C ALA A 123 10.18 13.55 0.97
N HIS A 124 10.34 12.92 -0.20
CA HIS A 124 9.52 11.80 -0.62
C HIS A 124 9.86 10.55 0.21
N ALA A 125 8.92 9.64 0.34
CA ALA A 125 9.06 8.42 1.14
C ALA A 125 10.35 7.66 0.83
N GLU A 126 10.68 7.51 -0.45
CA GLU A 126 11.90 6.83 -0.91
C GLU A 126 13.17 7.54 -0.46
N ILE A 127 13.19 8.89 -0.56
CA ILE A 127 14.35 9.69 -0.15
C ILE A 127 14.55 9.59 1.37
N VAL A 128 13.46 9.65 2.13
CA VAL A 128 13.49 9.50 3.60
C VAL A 128 14.02 8.11 3.98
N ALA A 129 13.51 7.05 3.34
CA ALA A 129 13.96 5.68 3.58
C ALA A 129 15.44 5.49 3.24
N LEU A 130 15.90 6.03 2.09
CA LEU A 130 17.31 5.97 1.67
C LEU A 130 18.22 6.69 2.67
N ARG A 131 17.84 7.88 3.14
CA ARG A 131 18.61 8.64 4.12
C ARG A 131 18.73 7.88 5.45
N GLN A 132 17.63 7.33 5.93
CA GLN A 132 17.63 6.52 7.15
C GLN A 132 18.53 5.29 7.00
N ALA A 133 18.40 4.56 5.88
CA ALA A 133 19.22 3.39 5.60
C ALA A 133 20.70 3.75 5.49
N ALA A 134 21.05 4.84 4.82
CA ALA A 134 22.44 5.30 4.66
C ALA A 134 23.07 5.61 6.03
N LEU A 135 22.33 6.26 6.92
CA LEU A 135 22.79 6.55 8.28
C LEU A 135 22.96 5.26 9.10
N SER A 136 21.99 4.34 9.06
CA SER A 136 22.06 3.09 9.82
C SER A 136 23.18 2.15 9.33
N GLN A 137 23.49 2.18 8.03
CA GLN A 137 24.52 1.35 7.42
C GLN A 137 25.90 2.04 7.37
N GLY A 138 26.00 3.30 7.76
CA GLY A 138 27.22 4.09 7.63
C GLY A 138 27.74 4.22 6.21
N ASN A 139 26.87 4.06 5.20
CA ASN A 139 27.23 4.07 3.79
C ASN A 139 26.07 4.58 2.93
N TYR A 140 26.34 5.55 2.04
CA TYR A 140 25.33 6.04 1.09
C TYR A 140 25.01 5.03 -0.02
N ARG A 141 25.91 4.09 -0.31
CA ARG A 141 25.66 3.00 -1.25
C ARG A 141 25.02 1.83 -0.50
N LEU A 142 23.90 1.39 -1.01
CA LEU A 142 23.04 0.38 -0.41
C LEU A 142 22.85 -0.82 -1.37
N PRO A 143 23.95 -1.46 -1.83
CA PRO A 143 23.86 -2.60 -2.74
C PRO A 143 23.13 -3.76 -2.06
N ALA A 144 22.65 -4.70 -2.87
CA ALA A 144 21.87 -5.87 -2.44
C ALA A 144 20.62 -5.49 -1.64
N SER A 145 20.10 -4.27 -1.81
CA SER A 145 18.86 -3.84 -1.16
C SER A 145 17.67 -3.83 -2.11
N THR A 146 16.48 -4.03 -1.56
CA THR A 146 15.20 -3.91 -2.24
C THR A 146 14.38 -2.80 -1.60
N LEU A 147 13.87 -1.89 -2.42
CA LEU A 147 12.90 -0.87 -1.99
C LEU A 147 11.49 -1.34 -2.27
N TYR A 148 10.63 -1.32 -1.27
CA TYR A 148 9.19 -1.41 -1.40
C TYR A 148 8.58 -0.03 -1.22
N VAL A 149 7.76 0.41 -2.17
CA VAL A 149 7.09 1.72 -2.14
C VAL A 149 5.66 1.61 -2.65
N THR A 150 4.74 2.30 -2.01
CA THR A 150 3.31 2.16 -2.32
C THR A 150 2.93 2.67 -3.69
N ILE A 151 3.63 3.68 -4.22
CA ILE A 151 3.37 4.31 -5.52
C ILE A 151 4.63 4.30 -6.36
N GLU A 152 4.48 4.22 -7.68
CA GLU A 152 5.58 4.29 -8.64
C GLU A 152 6.48 5.52 -8.41
N PRO A 153 7.80 5.34 -8.23
CA PRO A 153 8.74 6.42 -7.98
C PRO A 153 8.79 7.45 -9.10
N CYS A 154 8.89 8.72 -8.73
CA CYS A 154 9.11 9.82 -9.66
C CYS A 154 10.59 9.91 -10.10
N LEU A 155 10.89 10.76 -11.10
CA LEU A 155 12.23 10.93 -11.67
C LEU A 155 13.30 11.27 -10.62
N MET A 156 13.00 12.12 -9.65
CA MET A 156 13.91 12.47 -8.56
C MET A 156 14.29 11.23 -7.73
N CYS A 157 13.29 10.44 -7.34
CA CYS A 157 13.49 9.23 -6.55
C CYS A 157 14.25 8.16 -7.33
N VAL A 158 13.93 7.98 -8.62
CA VAL A 158 14.68 7.07 -9.51
C VAL A 158 16.17 7.47 -9.57
N GLY A 159 16.47 8.76 -9.71
CA GLY A 159 17.85 9.26 -9.67
C GLY A 159 18.57 8.93 -8.35
N ALA A 160 17.88 9.12 -7.22
CA ALA A 160 18.44 8.79 -5.91
C ALA A 160 18.70 7.28 -5.73
N LEU A 161 17.77 6.42 -6.20
CA LEU A 161 17.91 4.97 -6.18
C LEU A 161 19.12 4.47 -7.00
N ILE A 162 19.36 5.08 -8.16
CA ILE A 162 20.56 4.83 -8.98
C ILE A 162 21.84 5.17 -8.20
N HIS A 163 21.91 6.35 -7.60
CA HIS A 163 23.06 6.78 -6.82
C HIS A 163 23.29 5.91 -5.58
N ALA A 164 22.23 5.51 -4.92
CA ALA A 164 22.27 4.62 -3.76
C ALA A 164 22.61 3.16 -4.11
N ARG A 165 22.62 2.77 -5.40
CA ARG A 165 22.89 1.40 -5.84
C ARG A 165 21.88 0.38 -5.35
N VAL A 166 20.62 0.77 -5.22
CA VAL A 166 19.53 -0.16 -4.90
C VAL A 166 19.41 -1.19 -6.01
N GLU A 167 19.26 -2.47 -5.67
CA GLU A 167 19.25 -3.56 -6.65
C GLU A 167 17.86 -3.86 -7.21
N HIS A 168 16.83 -3.66 -6.41
CA HIS A 168 15.47 -3.97 -6.80
C HIS A 168 14.48 -2.93 -6.28
N VAL A 169 13.53 -2.53 -7.11
CA VAL A 169 12.42 -1.64 -6.75
C VAL A 169 11.12 -2.37 -6.97
N VAL A 170 10.35 -2.52 -5.90
CA VAL A 170 9.01 -3.11 -5.88
C VAL A 170 8.01 -2.02 -5.55
N PHE A 171 7.06 -1.75 -6.44
CA PHE A 171 6.05 -0.76 -6.15
C PHE A 171 4.62 -1.30 -6.31
N GLY A 172 3.68 -0.69 -5.55
CA GLY A 172 2.28 -1.05 -5.57
C GLY A 172 1.56 -0.52 -6.81
N ALA A 173 1.04 0.69 -6.75
CA ALA A 173 0.27 1.28 -7.83
C ALA A 173 1.14 2.12 -8.78
N ARG A 174 0.72 2.19 -10.05
CA ARG A 174 1.31 3.12 -11.03
C ARG A 174 0.96 4.57 -10.71
N GLU A 175 1.85 5.48 -11.10
CA GLU A 175 1.61 6.92 -11.07
C GLU A 175 1.61 7.49 -12.51
N PRO A 176 0.42 7.63 -13.12
CA PRO A 176 0.33 7.99 -14.53
C PRO A 176 0.87 9.37 -14.89
N LYS A 177 1.03 10.27 -13.92
CA LYS A 177 1.46 11.66 -14.17
C LYS A 177 2.96 11.83 -14.05
N THR A 178 3.57 11.25 -13.01
CA THR A 178 4.96 11.53 -12.64
C THR A 178 5.79 10.28 -12.41
N GLY A 179 5.21 9.09 -12.52
CA GLY A 179 5.91 7.82 -12.37
C GLY A 179 6.96 7.62 -13.47
N ALA A 180 8.18 7.32 -13.08
CA ALA A 180 9.34 7.35 -13.99
C ALA A 180 9.94 5.98 -14.31
N LEU A 181 9.25 4.88 -13.93
CA LEU A 181 9.73 3.52 -14.19
C LEU A 181 8.95 2.82 -15.31
N LEU A 182 7.62 2.80 -15.22
CA LEU A 182 6.76 2.14 -16.21
C LEU A 182 5.76 3.09 -16.85
N SER A 183 5.33 4.16 -16.16
CA SER A 183 4.40 5.15 -16.71
C SER A 183 5.09 6.08 -17.70
N HIS A 184 6.27 6.59 -17.33
CA HIS A 184 7.15 7.39 -18.19
C HIS A 184 8.60 6.87 -18.06
N PRO A 185 8.96 5.76 -18.73
CA PRO A 185 10.24 5.10 -18.54
C PRO A 185 11.43 6.05 -18.80
N CYS A 186 12.25 6.30 -17.77
CA CYS A 186 13.43 7.15 -17.88
C CYS A 186 14.76 6.38 -17.87
N LEU A 187 14.77 5.12 -17.39
CA LEU A 187 15.98 4.32 -17.22
C LEU A 187 16.68 4.00 -18.56
N ASP A 188 15.91 3.85 -19.64
CA ASP A 188 16.46 3.53 -20.96
C ASP A 188 16.83 4.79 -21.74
N ALA A 189 16.23 5.93 -21.41
CA ALA A 189 16.51 7.21 -22.05
C ALA A 189 17.75 7.91 -21.47
N TYR A 190 18.22 7.53 -20.29
CA TYR A 190 19.33 8.20 -19.61
C TYR A 190 20.53 7.26 -19.44
N PRO A 191 21.73 7.64 -19.87
CA PRO A 191 22.94 6.84 -19.65
C PRO A 191 23.20 6.75 -18.14
N SER A 192 22.93 5.60 -17.56
CA SER A 192 23.14 5.34 -16.14
C SER A 192 24.22 4.27 -15.95
N ASN A 193 25.07 4.46 -14.95
CA ASN A 193 26.09 3.50 -14.56
C ASN A 193 25.59 2.45 -13.56
N HIS A 194 24.29 2.42 -13.30
CA HIS A 194 23.61 1.43 -12.48
C HIS A 194 22.18 1.21 -12.97
N ARG A 195 21.74 -0.03 -12.93
CA ARG A 195 20.36 -0.42 -13.22
C ARG A 195 19.86 -1.33 -12.09
N PHE A 196 18.58 -1.29 -11.84
CA PHE A 196 17.92 -2.13 -10.86
C PHE A 196 16.76 -2.90 -11.51
N LYS A 197 16.36 -4.00 -10.89
CA LYS A 197 15.15 -4.73 -11.26
C LYS A 197 13.91 -3.94 -10.85
N VAL A 198 12.81 -4.14 -11.57
CA VAL A 198 11.52 -3.48 -11.26
C VAL A 198 10.43 -4.54 -11.20
N THR A 199 9.69 -4.56 -10.09
CA THR A 199 8.44 -5.33 -9.94
C THR A 199 7.31 -4.36 -9.60
N SER A 200 6.16 -4.52 -10.23
CA SER A 200 4.99 -3.65 -10.02
C SER A 200 3.77 -4.46 -9.65
N GLY A 201 2.80 -3.81 -9.01
CA GLY A 201 1.48 -4.38 -8.76
C GLY A 201 1.33 -5.13 -7.45
N VAL A 202 2.36 -5.19 -6.60
CA VAL A 202 2.25 -5.80 -5.27
C VAL A 202 1.31 -4.96 -4.40
N LEU A 203 0.16 -5.51 -4.04
CA LEU A 203 -0.97 -4.82 -3.40
C LEU A 203 -1.37 -3.51 -4.13
N GLY A 204 -1.24 -3.50 -5.45
CA GLY A 204 -1.38 -2.29 -6.27
C GLY A 204 -2.75 -1.63 -6.17
N GLU A 205 -3.82 -2.41 -6.08
CA GLU A 205 -5.18 -1.90 -5.92
C GLU A 205 -5.34 -1.15 -4.57
N VAL A 206 -4.84 -1.74 -3.49
CA VAL A 206 -4.85 -1.15 -2.15
C VAL A 206 -4.10 0.18 -2.12
N CYS A 207 -2.90 0.19 -2.72
CA CYS A 207 -2.07 1.38 -2.82
C CYS A 207 -2.77 2.50 -3.61
N GLY A 208 -3.36 2.18 -4.76
CA GLY A 208 -4.10 3.12 -5.60
C GLY A 208 -5.36 3.67 -4.92
N GLN A 209 -6.08 2.84 -4.17
CA GLN A 209 -7.25 3.27 -3.41
C GLN A 209 -6.91 4.28 -2.32
N ARG A 210 -5.78 4.14 -1.60
CA ARG A 210 -5.32 5.12 -0.60
C ARG A 210 -5.09 6.49 -1.21
N MET A 211 -4.39 6.53 -2.35
CA MET A 211 -4.19 7.78 -3.11
C MET A 211 -5.52 8.41 -3.52
N SER A 212 -6.41 7.62 -4.10
CA SER A 212 -7.70 8.10 -4.59
C SER A 212 -8.57 8.67 -3.47
N ARG A 213 -8.62 7.99 -2.32
CA ARG A 213 -9.37 8.45 -1.13
C ARG A 213 -8.82 9.76 -0.58
N PHE A 214 -7.51 9.88 -0.48
CA PHE A 214 -6.86 11.11 0.00
C PHE A 214 -7.20 12.33 -0.86
N PHE A 215 -7.09 12.21 -2.18
CA PHE A 215 -7.41 13.32 -3.07
C PHE A 215 -8.92 13.59 -3.18
N ALA A 216 -9.77 12.57 -3.03
CA ALA A 216 -11.22 12.77 -2.96
C ALA A 216 -11.64 13.57 -1.72
N ALA A 217 -10.99 13.36 -0.58
CA ALA A 217 -11.26 14.06 0.67
C ALA A 217 -10.78 15.54 0.67
N LYS A 218 -9.90 15.93 -0.28
CA LYS A 218 -9.37 17.29 -0.42
C LYS A 218 -10.10 18.13 -1.48
N ARG A 219 -11.10 17.57 -2.17
CA ARG A 219 -11.96 18.25 -3.13
C ARG A 219 -13.26 18.73 -2.49
#